data_a5cc3e8fa3ce7b8e2a81e24c04939930
#
_entry.id   a5cc3e8fa3ce7b8e2a81e24c04939930
#
_cell.length_a   1.000
_cell.length_b   1.000
_cell.length_c   1.000
_cell.angle_alpha   90.00
_cell.angle_beta   90.00
_cell.angle_gamma   90.00
#
_symmetry.space_group_name_H-M   'P 1'
#
loop_
_entity.id
_entity.type
_entity.pdbx_description
1 polymer ?
#
loop_
_entity_poly.entity_id
_entity_poly.type
_entity_poly.pdbx_seq_one_letter_code
_entity_poly.pdbx_strand_id
1 'polypeptide(L)'
;MRKRVNKIISVALSATLAFGVFTALPMSANAVVSTASEVSAEAIPKHELYKSYTYGGYKYRIVGQKSNGRFNAWIESYSGKSASVNVPASVGDCDMVGIDNNCFSFNKTLKTIIVPKGIAEIGSSAFLGCTALTSVSLPSTLTKINFWAFKNCTSLSTLSIPSSVAFRTN
;
A
#
# COMPACT_ATOMS: atom_id res chain seq x y z
N MET A 1 23.64 -30.89 22.24
CA MET A 1 23.31 -29.44 22.31
C MET A 1 24.13 -28.69 21.25
N ARG A 2 23.51 -28.30 20.14
CA ARG A 2 24.16 -27.51 19.08
C ARG A 2 23.56 -26.10 19.10
N LYS A 3 24.34 -25.11 19.55
CA LYS A 3 24.01 -23.69 19.48
C LYS A 3 24.05 -23.24 18.01
N ARG A 4 22.92 -22.80 17.46
CA ARG A 4 22.89 -22.08 16.18
C ARG A 4 23.27 -20.63 16.43
N VAL A 5 24.41 -20.23 15.89
CA VAL A 5 24.88 -18.84 15.89
C VAL A 5 24.18 -18.13 14.72
N ASN A 6 23.29 -17.19 15.03
CA ASN A 6 22.74 -16.29 14.01
C ASN A 6 23.82 -15.30 13.58
N LYS A 7 24.24 -15.42 12.34
CA LYS A 7 25.19 -14.53 11.71
C LYS A 7 24.49 -13.24 11.30
N ILE A 8 24.70 -12.17 12.07
CA ILE A 8 24.27 -10.83 11.73
C ILE A 8 25.18 -10.35 10.61
N ILE A 9 24.64 -10.18 9.40
CA ILE A 9 25.36 -9.53 8.30
C ILE A 9 25.16 -8.02 8.47
N SER A 10 26.16 -7.36 9.04
CA SER A 10 26.24 -5.91 9.07
C SER A 10 26.76 -5.44 7.71
N VAL A 11 25.89 -4.81 6.91
CA VAL A 11 26.31 -4.10 5.69
C VAL A 11 26.65 -2.68 6.10
N ALA A 12 27.95 -2.43 6.29
CA ALA A 12 28.46 -1.08 6.45
C ALA A 12 28.50 -0.40 5.06
N LEU A 13 27.63 0.58 4.85
CA LEU A 13 27.65 1.43 3.67
C LEU A 13 28.62 2.59 3.93
N SER A 14 29.85 2.47 3.43
CA SER A 14 30.82 3.56 3.41
C SER A 14 30.47 4.56 2.32
N ALA A 15 29.97 5.74 2.71
CA ALA A 15 29.78 6.85 1.78
C ALA A 15 31.13 7.56 1.57
N THR A 16 31.76 7.36 0.41
CA THR A 16 32.90 8.16 -0.04
C THR A 16 32.37 9.33 -0.85
N LEU A 17 32.50 10.53 -0.32
CA LEU A 17 32.27 11.80 -1.02
C LEU A 17 33.40 12.01 -2.05
N ALA A 18 33.09 11.92 -3.34
CA ALA A 18 33.97 12.39 -4.41
C ALA A 18 33.33 13.65 -5.04
N PHE A 19 34.01 14.77 -4.88
CA PHE A 19 33.74 16.01 -5.60
C PHE A 19 34.07 15.80 -7.08
N GLY A 20 33.11 15.90 -7.97
CA GLY A 20 33.28 15.85 -9.42
C GLY A 20 32.45 16.91 -10.11
N VAL A 21 33.15 17.74 -10.88
CA VAL A 21 32.72 18.89 -11.65
C VAL A 21 31.50 18.61 -12.54
N PHE A 22 30.48 19.45 -12.45
CA PHE A 22 29.22 19.38 -13.21
C PHE A 22 29.42 20.08 -14.57
N THR A 23 29.46 19.34 -15.68
CA THR A 23 29.28 19.88 -17.03
C THR A 23 27.85 19.59 -17.48
N ALA A 24 27.15 20.65 -17.82
CA ALA A 24 25.75 20.62 -18.28
C ALA A 24 25.62 19.95 -19.65
N LEU A 25 24.62 19.07 -19.82
CA LEU A 25 24.05 18.63 -21.09
C LEU A 25 22.53 18.74 -21.08
N PRO A 26 21.86 18.92 -22.24
CA PRO A 26 20.55 19.50 -22.32
C PRO A 26 19.40 18.53 -22.02
N MET A 27 18.32 19.11 -21.53
CA MET A 27 17.06 18.47 -21.19
C MET A 27 16.40 17.79 -22.39
N SER A 28 16.01 16.56 -22.24
CA SER A 28 14.92 15.94 -22.97
C SER A 28 13.90 15.37 -21.99
N ALA A 29 12.64 15.62 -22.30
CA ALA A 29 11.49 15.51 -21.42
C ALA A 29 11.12 14.06 -21.02
N ASN A 30 10.37 13.97 -19.92
CA ASN A 30 9.65 12.80 -19.38
C ASN A 30 10.47 11.80 -18.55
N ALA A 31 11.04 12.26 -17.46
CA ALA A 31 11.16 11.41 -16.28
C ALA A 31 10.27 12.00 -15.20
N VAL A 32 9.12 11.39 -14.96
CA VAL A 32 8.40 11.53 -13.69
C VAL A 32 9.31 10.87 -12.65
N VAL A 33 10.24 11.66 -12.14
CA VAL A 33 10.99 11.29 -10.94
C VAL A 33 9.96 11.32 -9.81
N SER A 34 9.38 10.17 -9.54
CA SER A 34 8.81 9.90 -8.23
C SER A 34 9.95 10.12 -7.24
N THR A 35 10.01 11.29 -6.64
CA THR A 35 10.76 11.51 -5.42
C THR A 35 10.16 10.58 -4.39
N ALA A 36 10.74 9.38 -4.28
CA ALA A 36 10.59 8.58 -3.09
C ALA A 36 11.09 9.48 -1.97
N SER A 37 10.13 10.11 -1.27
CA SER A 37 10.38 10.77 0.00
C SER A 37 11.19 9.77 0.80
N GLU A 38 12.41 10.13 1.19
CA GLU A 38 13.22 9.34 2.10
C GLU A 38 12.39 9.14 3.35
N VAL A 39 11.66 8.02 3.38
CA VAL A 39 11.02 7.54 4.59
C VAL A 39 12.18 7.16 5.48
N SER A 40 12.45 7.97 6.49
CA SER A 40 13.31 7.64 7.61
C SER A 40 13.11 6.16 7.92
N ALA A 41 14.20 5.41 7.98
CA ALA A 41 14.17 3.97 8.20
C ALA A 41 13.62 3.71 9.62
N GLU A 42 12.31 3.86 9.79
CA GLU A 42 11.62 3.35 10.97
C GLU A 42 11.82 1.84 10.96
N ALA A 43 12.44 1.32 12.00
CA ALA A 43 12.65 -0.11 12.15
C ALA A 43 11.31 -0.81 12.03
N ILE A 44 11.16 -1.68 11.02
CA ILE A 44 9.94 -2.45 10.82
C ILE A 44 9.74 -3.31 12.08
N PRO A 45 8.61 -3.16 12.81
CA PRO A 45 8.38 -3.89 14.04
C PRO A 45 8.30 -5.40 13.78
N LYS A 46 8.72 -6.20 14.76
CA LYS A 46 8.47 -7.64 14.73
C LYS A 46 6.96 -7.87 14.78
N HIS A 47 6.40 -8.46 13.71
CA HIS A 47 4.96 -8.67 13.60
C HIS A 47 4.47 -9.82 14.48
N GLU A 48 3.28 -9.68 15.03
CA GLU A 48 2.58 -10.68 15.83
C GLU A 48 1.14 -10.80 15.35
N LEU A 49 0.57 -12.01 15.41
CA LEU A 49 -0.81 -12.27 15.00
C LEU A 49 -1.81 -11.38 15.75
N TYR A 50 -2.81 -10.90 15.02
CA TYR A 50 -3.94 -10.10 15.51
C TYR A 50 -3.56 -8.72 16.11
N LYS A 51 -2.31 -8.29 15.97
CA LYS A 51 -1.89 -6.94 16.34
C LYS A 51 -1.91 -5.99 15.16
N SER A 52 -2.13 -4.72 15.46
CA SER A 52 -2.09 -3.62 14.49
C SER A 52 -0.79 -2.85 14.60
N TYR A 53 -0.30 -2.40 13.45
CA TYR A 53 0.93 -1.63 13.29
C TYR A 53 0.69 -0.42 12.40
N THR A 54 1.59 0.56 12.44
CA THR A 54 1.57 1.73 11.57
C THR A 54 2.85 1.84 10.76
N TYR A 55 2.71 2.18 9.47
CA TYR A 55 3.84 2.43 8.57
C TYR A 55 3.40 3.33 7.41
N GLY A 56 4.14 4.40 7.12
CA GLY A 56 3.87 5.25 5.95
C GLY A 56 2.46 5.85 5.91
N GLY A 57 1.85 6.15 7.06
CA GLY A 57 0.48 6.65 7.15
C GLY A 57 -0.60 5.58 7.09
N TYR A 58 -0.24 4.32 6.90
CA TYR A 58 -1.16 3.18 6.97
C TYR A 58 -1.16 2.56 8.36
N LYS A 59 -2.34 2.25 8.89
CA LYS A 59 -2.52 1.31 9.98
C LYS A 59 -2.95 -0.02 9.39
N TYR A 60 -2.29 -1.11 9.76
CA TYR A 60 -2.60 -2.45 9.26
C TYR A 60 -2.60 -3.46 10.40
N ARG A 61 -3.42 -4.49 10.27
CA ARG A 61 -3.59 -5.56 11.27
C ARG A 61 -3.21 -6.90 10.68
N ILE A 62 -2.44 -7.68 11.44
CA ILE A 62 -2.05 -9.03 11.08
C ILE A 62 -3.26 -9.96 11.25
N VAL A 63 -3.60 -10.69 10.19
CA VAL A 63 -4.79 -11.58 10.16
C VAL A 63 -4.44 -13.06 10.00
N GLY A 64 -3.19 -13.36 9.68
CA GLY A 64 -2.74 -14.74 9.53
C GLY A 64 -1.25 -14.84 9.26
N GLN A 65 -0.72 -16.05 9.34
CA GLN A 65 0.66 -16.38 9.00
C GLN A 65 0.68 -17.48 7.94
N LYS A 66 1.53 -17.31 6.94
CA LYS A 66 1.77 -18.28 5.87
C LYS A 66 2.77 -19.35 6.32
N SER A 67 2.77 -20.50 5.64
CA SER A 67 3.72 -21.58 5.89
C SER A 67 5.19 -21.20 5.69
N ASN A 68 5.47 -20.18 4.88
CA ASN A 68 6.80 -19.62 4.64
C ASN A 68 7.24 -18.60 5.70
N GLY A 69 6.48 -18.42 6.78
CA GLY A 69 6.76 -17.50 7.88
C GLY A 69 6.33 -16.05 7.65
N ARG A 70 5.91 -15.66 6.42
CA ARG A 70 5.35 -14.32 6.15
C ARG A 70 3.95 -14.19 6.75
N PHE A 71 3.53 -12.95 7.01
CA PHE A 71 2.21 -12.66 7.53
C PHE A 71 1.28 -12.14 6.44
N ASN A 72 -0.02 -12.35 6.62
CA ASN A 72 -1.07 -11.66 5.88
C ASN A 72 -1.60 -10.51 6.73
N ALA A 73 -1.82 -9.36 6.11
CA ALA A 73 -2.33 -8.18 6.80
C ALA A 73 -3.46 -7.50 6.02
N TRP A 74 -4.37 -6.88 6.76
CA TRP A 74 -5.39 -6.00 6.24
C TRP A 74 -5.05 -4.55 6.58
N ILE A 75 -5.24 -3.65 5.64
CA ILE A 75 -5.06 -2.21 5.85
C ILE A 75 -6.32 -1.69 6.53
N GLU A 76 -6.21 -1.30 7.81
CA GLU A 76 -7.33 -0.83 8.64
C GLU A 76 -7.69 0.62 8.35
N SER A 77 -6.69 1.48 8.19
CA SER A 77 -6.94 2.90 7.94
C SER A 77 -5.74 3.59 7.27
N TYR A 78 -6.02 4.74 6.65
CA TYR A 78 -5.02 5.61 6.06
C TYR A 78 -5.19 7.04 6.58
N SER A 79 -4.16 7.57 7.22
CA SER A 79 -4.14 8.93 7.79
C SER A 79 -3.41 9.95 6.92
N GLY A 80 -2.82 9.52 5.80
CA GLY A 80 -2.10 10.38 4.87
C GLY A 80 -3.03 11.35 4.13
N LYS A 81 -2.46 12.47 3.67
CA LYS A 81 -3.17 13.52 2.93
C LYS A 81 -2.77 13.59 1.45
N SER A 82 -2.05 12.59 0.95
CA SER A 82 -1.62 12.56 -0.46
C SER A 82 -2.81 12.48 -1.40
N ALA A 83 -2.75 13.28 -2.47
CA ALA A 83 -3.74 13.20 -3.55
C ALA A 83 -3.56 11.95 -4.42
N SER A 84 -2.37 11.37 -4.45
CA SER A 84 -2.06 10.14 -5.17
C SER A 84 -1.50 9.10 -4.20
N VAL A 85 -2.12 7.95 -4.14
CA VAL A 85 -1.78 6.87 -3.21
C VAL A 85 -1.49 5.58 -3.96
N ASN A 86 -0.30 5.05 -3.75
CA ASN A 86 0.05 3.69 -4.11
C ASN A 86 -0.01 2.85 -2.83
N VAL A 87 -1.01 1.99 -2.75
CA VAL A 87 -1.15 1.07 -1.62
C VAL A 87 0.04 0.11 -1.61
N PRO A 88 0.75 -0.08 -0.48
CA PRO A 88 1.87 -1.01 -0.44
C PRO A 88 1.40 -2.45 -0.64
N ALA A 89 2.13 -3.23 -1.44
CA ALA A 89 1.86 -4.66 -1.58
C ALA A 89 2.32 -5.46 -0.35
N SER A 90 3.34 -4.93 0.33
CA SER A 90 3.90 -5.53 1.56
C SER A 90 4.57 -4.46 2.43
N VAL A 91 4.66 -4.74 3.72
CA VAL A 91 5.46 -3.98 4.69
C VAL A 91 6.28 -4.99 5.48
N GLY A 92 7.61 -4.98 5.28
CA GLY A 92 8.49 -5.99 5.87
C GLY A 92 8.13 -7.41 5.44
N ASP A 93 7.84 -8.25 6.42
CA ASP A 93 7.43 -9.65 6.25
C ASP A 93 5.91 -9.83 6.12
N CYS A 94 5.13 -8.72 6.06
CA CYS A 94 3.67 -8.75 5.89
C CYS A 94 3.26 -8.48 4.45
N ASP A 95 2.46 -9.36 3.88
CA ASP A 95 1.79 -9.15 2.58
C ASP A 95 0.41 -8.54 2.82
N MET A 96 0.10 -7.44 2.14
CA MET A 96 -1.22 -6.83 2.21
C MET A 96 -2.20 -7.64 1.37
N VAL A 97 -3.24 -8.18 2.00
CA VAL A 97 -4.22 -9.06 1.35
C VAL A 97 -5.63 -8.47 1.26
N GLY A 98 -5.91 -7.39 1.98
CA GLY A 98 -7.21 -6.72 1.97
C GLY A 98 -7.14 -5.27 2.42
N ILE A 99 -8.15 -4.51 2.03
CA ILE A 99 -8.45 -3.16 2.51
C ILE A 99 -9.69 -3.28 3.39
N ASP A 100 -9.60 -2.89 4.65
CA ASP A 100 -10.66 -3.05 5.64
C ASP A 100 -11.79 -2.03 5.45
N ASN A 101 -12.87 -2.21 6.19
CA ASN A 101 -14.03 -1.33 6.17
C ASN A 101 -13.64 0.12 6.52
N ASN A 102 -14.21 1.07 5.81
CA ASN A 102 -14.01 2.52 6.02
C ASN A 102 -12.55 3.02 5.92
N CYS A 103 -11.60 2.23 5.42
CA CYS A 103 -10.15 2.52 5.43
C CYS A 103 -9.79 3.92 4.88
N PHE A 104 -10.39 4.33 3.77
CA PHE A 104 -10.19 5.64 3.13
C PHE A 104 -11.46 6.51 3.17
N SER A 105 -12.49 6.14 3.95
CA SER A 105 -13.77 6.80 3.92
C SER A 105 -13.65 8.31 4.21
N PHE A 106 -14.43 9.10 3.47
CA PHE A 106 -14.49 10.58 3.56
C PHE A 106 -13.15 11.28 3.30
N ASN A 107 -12.17 10.63 2.67
CA ASN A 107 -10.94 11.28 2.26
C ASN A 107 -11.23 12.24 1.09
N LYS A 108 -11.18 13.56 1.35
CA LYS A 108 -11.50 14.62 0.40
C LYS A 108 -10.31 15.06 -0.46
N THR A 109 -9.11 14.55 -0.17
CA THR A 109 -7.88 14.91 -0.89
C THR A 109 -7.45 13.84 -1.88
N LEU A 110 -7.84 12.58 -1.67
CA LEU A 110 -7.47 11.44 -2.50
C LEU A 110 -8.09 11.55 -3.90
N LYS A 111 -7.25 11.74 -4.92
CA LYS A 111 -7.64 11.83 -6.35
C LYS A 111 -7.38 10.53 -7.10
N THR A 112 -6.27 9.88 -6.83
CA THR A 112 -5.88 8.65 -7.52
C THR A 112 -5.42 7.59 -6.52
N ILE A 113 -5.81 6.33 -6.75
CA ILE A 113 -5.32 5.22 -5.96
C ILE A 113 -4.97 4.03 -6.84
N ILE A 114 -3.83 3.40 -6.55
CA ILE A 114 -3.40 2.15 -7.15
C ILE A 114 -3.43 1.08 -6.06
N VAL A 115 -4.29 0.09 -6.26
CA VAL A 115 -4.38 -1.11 -5.41
C VAL A 115 -3.49 -2.19 -6.00
N PRO A 116 -2.49 -2.72 -5.27
CA PRO A 116 -1.51 -3.64 -5.81
C PRO A 116 -2.04 -5.06 -5.97
N LYS A 117 -1.33 -5.86 -6.76
CA LYS A 117 -1.53 -7.32 -6.75
C LYS A 117 -1.30 -7.86 -5.33
N GLY A 118 -2.08 -8.89 -4.98
CA GLY A 118 -2.11 -9.47 -3.63
C GLY A 118 -3.37 -9.08 -2.85
N ILE A 119 -3.90 -7.88 -3.05
CA ILE A 119 -5.20 -7.50 -2.47
C ILE A 119 -6.31 -8.32 -3.14
N ALA A 120 -7.04 -9.08 -2.33
CA ALA A 120 -8.15 -9.93 -2.76
C ALA A 120 -9.53 -9.35 -2.40
N GLU A 121 -9.61 -8.48 -1.40
CA GLU A 121 -10.88 -7.94 -0.92
C GLU A 121 -10.79 -6.44 -0.60
N ILE A 122 -11.84 -5.70 -0.95
CA ILE A 122 -12.11 -4.33 -0.53
C ILE A 122 -13.33 -4.34 0.38
N GLY A 123 -13.14 -3.83 1.60
CA GLY A 123 -14.14 -3.78 2.66
C GLY A 123 -15.31 -2.85 2.39
N SER A 124 -16.34 -2.96 3.20
CA SER A 124 -17.53 -2.11 3.11
C SER A 124 -17.18 -0.65 3.36
N SER A 125 -17.70 0.23 2.52
CA SER A 125 -17.48 1.69 2.66
C SER A 125 -16.00 2.12 2.60
N ALA A 126 -15.10 1.28 2.08
CA ALA A 126 -13.66 1.54 2.10
C ALA A 126 -13.28 2.91 1.51
N PHE A 127 -13.99 3.35 0.46
CA PHE A 127 -13.82 4.65 -0.19
C PHE A 127 -15.10 5.51 -0.14
N LEU A 128 -16.00 5.22 0.79
CA LEU A 128 -17.26 5.97 0.91
C LEU A 128 -17.00 7.48 1.00
N GLY A 129 -17.64 8.25 0.14
CA GLY A 129 -17.57 9.71 0.18
C GLY A 129 -16.21 10.30 -0.16
N CYS A 130 -15.32 9.58 -0.86
CA CYS A 130 -14.09 10.11 -1.45
C CYS A 130 -14.44 10.98 -2.66
N THR A 131 -14.96 12.20 -2.40
CA THR A 131 -15.55 13.06 -3.45
C THR A 131 -14.53 13.58 -4.46
N ALA A 132 -13.22 13.62 -4.13
CA ALA A 132 -12.16 14.03 -5.04
C ALA A 132 -11.58 12.86 -5.87
N LEU A 133 -11.99 11.61 -5.59
CA LEU A 133 -11.44 10.43 -6.24
C LEU A 133 -11.87 10.37 -7.71
N THR A 134 -10.90 10.44 -8.63
CA THR A 134 -11.13 10.44 -10.09
C THR A 134 -10.66 9.15 -10.76
N SER A 135 -9.68 8.46 -10.18
CA SER A 135 -9.07 7.27 -10.79
C SER A 135 -8.76 6.19 -9.75
N VAL A 136 -9.13 4.96 -10.06
CA VAL A 136 -8.87 3.77 -9.26
C VAL A 136 -8.31 2.68 -10.17
N SER A 137 -7.13 2.16 -9.83
CA SER A 137 -6.57 0.97 -10.48
C SER A 137 -6.76 -0.24 -9.57
N LEU A 138 -7.50 -1.24 -10.03
CA LEU A 138 -7.78 -2.47 -9.31
C LEU A 138 -6.99 -3.65 -9.88
N PRO A 139 -6.43 -4.54 -9.04
CA PRO A 139 -5.64 -5.67 -9.50
C PRO A 139 -6.52 -6.85 -9.95
N SER A 140 -6.01 -7.68 -10.85
CA SER A 140 -6.66 -8.93 -11.26
C SER A 140 -6.77 -10.00 -10.16
N THR A 141 -6.11 -9.80 -9.02
CA THR A 141 -6.23 -10.65 -7.83
C THR A 141 -7.45 -10.32 -6.98
N LEU A 142 -8.12 -9.19 -7.25
CA LEU A 142 -9.30 -8.76 -6.51
C LEU A 142 -10.47 -9.69 -6.82
N THR A 143 -11.06 -10.28 -5.78
CA THR A 143 -12.17 -11.23 -5.92
C THR A 143 -13.47 -10.71 -5.30
N LYS A 144 -13.38 -9.69 -4.43
CA LYS A 144 -14.54 -9.19 -3.71
C LYS A 144 -14.48 -7.68 -3.47
N ILE A 145 -15.57 -7.01 -3.75
CA ILE A 145 -15.83 -5.62 -3.38
C ILE A 145 -17.12 -5.61 -2.55
N ASN A 146 -17.03 -5.12 -1.31
CA ASN A 146 -18.15 -5.13 -0.39
C ASN A 146 -19.08 -3.90 -0.57
N PHE A 147 -20.20 -3.91 0.19
CA PHE A 147 -21.26 -2.90 0.08
C PHE A 147 -20.72 -1.48 0.24
N TRP A 148 -21.17 -0.59 -0.64
CA TRP A 148 -20.88 0.84 -0.61
C TRP A 148 -19.40 1.22 -0.71
N ALA A 149 -18.55 0.30 -1.15
CA ALA A 149 -17.10 0.53 -1.22
C ALA A 149 -16.74 1.85 -1.91
N PHE A 150 -17.43 2.23 -2.99
CA PHE A 150 -17.22 3.46 -3.74
C PHE A 150 -18.46 4.40 -3.74
N LYS A 151 -19.38 4.23 -2.78
CA LYS A 151 -20.56 5.09 -2.70
C LYS A 151 -20.17 6.54 -2.47
N ASN A 152 -20.82 7.46 -3.18
CA ASN A 152 -20.57 8.90 -3.10
C ASN A 152 -19.15 9.35 -3.51
N CYS A 153 -18.44 8.58 -4.35
CA CYS A 153 -17.25 9.02 -5.05
C CYS A 153 -17.67 9.86 -6.27
N THR A 154 -18.14 11.09 -6.06
CA THR A 154 -18.83 11.88 -7.09
C THR A 154 -17.97 12.32 -8.27
N SER A 155 -16.65 12.35 -8.12
CA SER A 155 -15.70 12.65 -9.21
C SER A 155 -15.26 11.40 -10.00
N LEU A 156 -15.64 10.18 -9.55
CA LEU A 156 -15.26 8.94 -10.21
C LEU A 156 -16.27 8.65 -11.35
N SER A 157 -15.90 9.02 -12.57
CA SER A 157 -16.77 8.86 -13.75
C SER A 157 -16.79 7.43 -14.29
N THR A 158 -15.70 6.69 -14.12
CA THR A 158 -15.54 5.30 -14.59
C THR A 158 -14.78 4.47 -13.58
N LEU A 159 -15.17 3.20 -13.41
CA LEU A 159 -14.47 2.23 -12.58
C LEU A 159 -14.38 0.91 -13.36
N SER A 160 -13.16 0.53 -13.74
CA SER A 160 -12.91 -0.78 -14.36
C SER A 160 -12.81 -1.84 -13.26
N ILE A 161 -13.81 -2.72 -13.21
CA ILE A 161 -13.84 -3.82 -12.24
C ILE A 161 -13.26 -5.07 -12.92
N PRO A 162 -12.23 -5.72 -12.34
CA PRO A 162 -11.68 -6.95 -12.90
C PRO A 162 -12.71 -8.08 -12.97
N SER A 163 -12.62 -8.92 -14.00
CA SER A 163 -13.51 -10.08 -14.17
C SER A 163 -13.40 -11.12 -13.06
N SER A 164 -12.35 -11.05 -12.25
CA SER A 164 -12.15 -11.90 -11.05
C SER A 164 -13.12 -11.57 -9.92
N VAL A 165 -13.77 -10.39 -9.95
CA VAL A 165 -14.72 -9.98 -8.90
C VAL A 165 -16.05 -10.68 -9.11
N ALA A 166 -16.44 -11.54 -8.16
CA ALA A 166 -17.75 -12.17 -8.16
C ALA A 166 -18.83 -11.17 -7.73
N PHE A 167 -19.77 -10.89 -8.62
CA PHE A 167 -21.00 -10.19 -8.26
C PHE A 167 -21.98 -11.18 -7.62
N ARG A 168 -22.38 -10.93 -6.38
CA ARG A 168 -23.53 -11.66 -5.82
C ARG A 168 -24.79 -11.03 -6.41
N THR A 169 -25.42 -11.74 -7.33
CA THR A 169 -26.82 -11.48 -7.69
C THR A 169 -27.67 -11.99 -6.54
N ASN A 170 -28.39 -11.11 -5.85
CA ASN A 170 -29.46 -11.49 -4.93
C ASN A 170 -30.66 -11.91 -5.72
#